data_eb99540583a5ca681e4764a1ad2648ea
#
_entry.id   eb99540583a5ca681e4764a1ad2648ea
#
_cell.length_a   1.000
_cell.length_b   1.000
_cell.length_c   1.000
_cell.angle_alpha   90.00
_cell.angle_beta   90.00
_cell.angle_gamma   90.00
#
_symmetry.space_group_name_H-M   'P 1'
#
loop_
_entity.id
_entity.type
_entity.pdbx_description
1 polymer ?
#
loop_
_entity_poly.entity_id
_entity_poly.type
_entity_poly.pdbx_seq_one_letter_code
_entity_poly.pdbx_strand_id
1 'polypeptide(L)'
;PETHIPLDGIYTSSVETNKGYDLTIDTELEWGTDSGNYELEYCLRDTDNSKSPIETETSELFRVKQPLTCGQNKISMTIPVDNPRKWDITDPYLYDLQVCLWREQETNSRELCQQEHFRIGFRTIQFDPDRGFLLNGRKIRLNGTCDHHDLGALGAAFHKEAMRRKFKLMRSMGVNALRTSHNMPAVEVMELADEMGFLVL
;
A
#
# COMPACT_ATOMS: atom_id res chain seq x y z
N PRO A 1 -2.56 -27.49 8.89
CA PRO A 1 -2.40 -26.16 8.33
C PRO A 1 -1.06 -25.59 8.78
N GLU A 2 -0.37 -24.91 7.90
CA GLU A 2 0.89 -24.24 8.20
C GLU A 2 0.61 -22.84 8.74
N THR A 3 1.54 -22.29 9.53
CA THR A 3 1.46 -20.92 10.02
C THR A 3 1.58 -19.96 8.84
N HIS A 4 0.67 -19.00 8.72
CA HIS A 4 0.60 -18.09 7.58
C HIS A 4 -0.02 -16.74 7.95
N ILE A 5 0.18 -15.75 7.07
CA ILE A 5 -0.52 -14.47 7.07
C ILE A 5 -1.83 -14.69 6.31
N PRO A 6 -3.01 -14.49 6.93
CA PRO A 6 -4.28 -14.66 6.22
C PRO A 6 -4.45 -13.63 5.09
N LEU A 7 -5.39 -13.89 4.20
CA LEU A 7 -5.77 -12.93 3.16
C LEU A 7 -6.18 -11.61 3.82
N ASP A 8 -5.67 -10.49 3.28
CA ASP A 8 -5.86 -9.14 3.84
C ASP A 8 -5.37 -8.98 5.30
N GLY A 9 -4.45 -9.84 5.76
CA GLY A 9 -3.91 -9.82 7.11
C GLY A 9 -2.82 -8.77 7.37
N ILE A 10 -2.52 -7.89 6.42
CA ILE A 10 -1.54 -6.82 6.57
C ILE A 10 -2.20 -5.47 6.34
N TYR A 11 -2.10 -4.58 7.33
CA TYR A 11 -2.61 -3.22 7.29
C TYR A 11 -1.48 -2.23 7.48
N THR A 12 -1.50 -1.15 6.72
CA THR A 12 -0.54 -0.07 6.86
C THR A 12 -1.24 1.25 7.14
N SER A 13 -0.66 2.01 8.05
CA SER A 13 -1.06 3.40 8.30
C SER A 13 0.16 4.28 8.51
N SER A 14 0.05 5.56 8.20
CA SER A 14 1.15 6.50 8.41
C SER A 14 0.67 7.79 9.06
N VAL A 15 1.47 8.29 10.00
CA VAL A 15 1.20 9.56 10.70
C VAL A 15 2.37 10.50 10.47
N GLU A 16 2.09 11.72 10.02
CA GLU A 16 3.11 12.75 9.82
C GLU A 16 3.72 13.19 11.14
N THR A 17 5.05 13.29 11.18
CA THR A 17 5.84 13.76 12.31
C THR A 17 6.68 14.98 11.91
N ASN A 18 7.40 15.56 12.84
CA ASN A 18 8.31 16.68 12.56
C ASN A 18 9.56 16.29 11.72
N LYS A 19 9.84 14.98 11.55
CA LYS A 19 10.98 14.47 10.77
C LYS A 19 10.57 13.71 9.51
N GLY A 20 9.29 13.39 9.34
CA GLY A 20 8.81 12.58 8.24
C GLY A 20 7.50 11.90 8.59
N TYR A 21 7.46 10.58 8.61
CA TYR A 21 6.28 9.79 8.94
C TYR A 21 6.63 8.61 9.85
N ASP A 22 5.74 8.31 10.78
CA ASP A 22 5.73 7.01 11.46
C ASP A 22 4.84 6.06 10.66
N LEU A 23 5.44 5.03 10.06
CA LEU A 23 4.73 3.96 9.36
C LEU A 23 4.41 2.84 10.34
N THR A 24 3.12 2.59 10.55
CA THR A 24 2.65 1.44 11.34
C THR A 24 2.20 0.33 10.41
N ILE A 25 2.71 -0.87 10.65
CA ILE A 25 2.38 -2.11 9.92
C ILE A 25 1.77 -3.07 10.94
N ASP A 26 0.49 -3.35 10.79
CA ASP A 26 -0.22 -4.36 11.56
C ASP A 26 -0.28 -5.65 10.74
N THR A 27 0.19 -6.75 11.30
CA THR A 27 0.19 -8.07 10.66
C THR A 27 -0.59 -9.06 11.51
N GLU A 28 -1.56 -9.71 10.90
CA GLU A 28 -2.31 -10.81 11.50
C GLU A 28 -1.68 -12.14 11.10
N LEU A 29 -1.76 -13.13 12.00
CA LEU A 29 -1.20 -14.47 11.80
C LEU A 29 -2.22 -15.52 12.18
N GLU A 30 -2.32 -16.55 11.38
CA GLU A 30 -2.99 -17.81 11.71
C GLU A 30 -1.92 -18.89 11.97
N TRP A 31 -1.90 -19.40 13.19
CA TRP A 31 -0.92 -20.41 13.61
C TRP A 31 -1.32 -21.80 13.14
N GLY A 32 -0.37 -22.49 12.56
CA GLY A 32 -0.48 -23.90 12.23
C GLY A 32 -0.36 -24.81 13.47
N THR A 33 -0.31 -26.10 13.23
CA THR A 33 -0.13 -27.13 14.28
C THR A 33 1.35 -27.45 14.52
N ASP A 34 2.24 -26.83 13.80
CA ASP A 34 3.67 -27.02 13.91
C ASP A 34 4.27 -26.17 15.05
N SER A 35 5.37 -26.65 15.62
CA SER A 35 6.10 -26.00 16.71
C SER A 35 7.32 -25.20 16.25
N GLY A 36 7.29 -24.67 15.02
CA GLY A 36 8.41 -23.93 14.44
C GLY A 36 8.58 -22.55 15.07
N ASN A 37 9.82 -22.05 15.07
CA ASN A 37 10.10 -20.63 15.35
C ASN A 37 9.91 -19.85 14.07
N TYR A 38 9.19 -18.73 14.16
CA TYR A 38 8.92 -17.86 13.02
C TYR A 38 9.43 -16.44 13.26
N GLU A 39 9.75 -15.76 12.17
CA GLU A 39 10.19 -14.36 12.14
C GLU A 39 9.46 -13.63 11.02
N LEU A 40 8.92 -12.44 11.29
CA LEU A 40 8.49 -11.51 10.27
C LEU A 40 9.65 -10.58 9.89
N GLU A 41 9.85 -10.37 8.60
CA GLU A 41 10.82 -9.42 8.08
C GLU A 41 10.07 -8.37 7.26
N TYR A 42 10.22 -7.10 7.61
CA TYR A 42 9.67 -5.95 6.91
C TYR A 42 10.78 -5.19 6.21
N CYS A 43 10.61 -4.93 4.92
CA CYS A 43 11.57 -4.19 4.12
C CYS A 43 10.86 -3.13 3.30
N LEU A 44 11.18 -1.86 3.52
CA LEU A 44 10.71 -0.74 2.69
C LEU A 44 11.81 -0.29 1.76
N ARG A 45 11.47 -0.20 0.48
CA ARG A 45 12.39 0.24 -0.57
C ARG A 45 11.86 1.45 -1.29
N ASP A 46 12.79 2.37 -1.57
CA ASP A 46 12.55 3.45 -2.50
C ASP A 46 12.67 2.90 -3.93
N THR A 47 11.58 2.92 -4.67
CA THR A 47 11.56 2.54 -6.07
C THR A 47 11.52 3.80 -6.91
N ASP A 48 12.67 4.29 -7.34
CA ASP A 48 12.70 5.40 -8.30
C ASP A 48 12.07 4.95 -9.63
N ASN A 49 10.76 5.19 -9.76
CA ASN A 49 9.97 4.82 -10.94
C ASN A 49 10.39 5.58 -12.22
N SER A 50 11.34 6.53 -12.13
CA SER A 50 11.86 7.29 -13.27
C SER A 50 13.00 6.56 -13.99
N LYS A 51 13.60 5.53 -13.37
CA LYS A 51 14.70 4.76 -13.93
C LYS A 51 14.21 3.49 -14.64
N SER A 52 14.94 3.08 -15.67
CA SER A 52 14.71 1.82 -16.37
C SER A 52 14.77 0.63 -15.39
N PRO A 53 13.96 -0.44 -15.58
CA PRO A 53 14.01 -1.64 -14.71
C PRO A 53 15.39 -2.29 -14.60
N ILE A 54 16.32 -1.98 -15.50
CA ILE A 54 17.68 -2.50 -15.54
C ILE A 54 18.65 -1.66 -14.66
N GLU A 55 18.30 -0.41 -14.31
CA GLU A 55 19.16 0.53 -13.59
C GLU A 55 18.67 0.88 -12.18
N THR A 56 17.61 0.21 -11.70
CA THR A 56 17.03 0.50 -10.39
C THR A 56 17.95 -0.01 -9.28
N GLU A 57 18.87 0.81 -8.80
CA GLU A 57 19.36 0.71 -7.43
C GLU A 57 18.19 1.06 -6.51
N THR A 58 17.45 0.05 -6.08
CA THR A 58 16.45 0.22 -5.02
C THR A 58 17.19 0.51 -3.74
N SER A 59 17.09 1.74 -3.23
CA SER A 59 17.65 2.05 -1.93
C SER A 59 16.70 1.52 -0.85
N GLU A 60 17.21 0.63 -0.04
CA GLU A 60 16.51 0.13 1.14
C GLU A 60 16.45 1.24 2.18
N LEU A 61 15.23 1.68 2.55
CA LEU A 61 15.03 2.68 3.59
C LEU A 61 15.12 2.06 4.98
N PHE A 62 14.54 0.87 5.14
CA PHE A 62 14.70 0.06 6.33
C PHE A 62 14.50 -1.42 6.05
N ARG A 63 15.09 -2.24 6.93
CA ARG A 63 14.84 -3.67 7.07
C ARG A 63 14.77 -4.00 8.55
N VAL A 64 13.64 -4.51 9.01
CA VAL A 64 13.41 -4.86 10.39
C VAL A 64 12.91 -6.29 10.50
N LYS A 65 13.44 -7.01 11.48
CA LYS A 65 13.06 -8.38 11.78
C LYS A 65 12.38 -8.45 13.13
N GLN A 66 11.30 -9.18 13.21
CA GLN A 66 10.48 -9.37 14.39
C GLN A 66 10.29 -10.86 14.66
N PRO A 67 11.00 -11.43 15.65
CA PRO A 67 10.75 -12.80 16.11
C PRO A 67 9.31 -12.92 16.63
N LEU A 68 8.69 -14.05 16.36
CA LEU A 68 7.31 -14.33 16.74
C LEU A 68 7.22 -15.24 17.95
N THR A 69 6.26 -14.97 18.81
CA THR A 69 5.90 -15.84 19.92
C THR A 69 4.70 -16.68 19.50
N CYS A 70 4.78 -18.00 19.67
CA CYS A 70 3.69 -18.91 19.36
C CYS A 70 2.37 -18.46 20.03
N GLY A 71 1.30 -18.39 19.25
CA GLY A 71 -0.01 -17.91 19.70
C GLY A 71 -0.21 -16.39 19.63
N GLN A 72 0.79 -15.62 19.22
CA GLN A 72 0.65 -14.19 18.96
C GLN A 72 -0.02 -13.97 17.60
N ASN A 73 -1.33 -13.69 17.59
CA ASN A 73 -2.12 -13.60 16.36
C ASN A 73 -2.07 -12.22 15.71
N LYS A 74 -1.53 -11.21 16.40
CA LYS A 74 -1.40 -9.84 15.86
C LYS A 74 -0.10 -9.20 16.29
N ILE A 75 0.62 -8.66 15.35
CA ILE A 75 1.86 -7.92 15.54
C ILE A 75 1.66 -6.50 14.97
N SER A 76 1.99 -5.50 15.77
CA SER A 76 2.02 -4.10 15.33
C SER A 76 3.44 -3.58 15.43
N MET A 77 3.96 -3.04 14.33
CA MET A 77 5.27 -2.45 14.28
C MET A 77 5.19 -1.03 13.72
N THR A 78 5.80 -0.08 14.44
CA THR A 78 5.90 1.31 13.99
C THR A 78 7.35 1.66 13.69
N ILE A 79 7.60 2.17 12.50
CA ILE A 79 8.93 2.45 11.97
C ILE A 79 8.98 3.90 11.49
N PRO A 80 9.94 4.72 11.98
CA PRO A 80 10.11 6.07 11.49
C PRO A 80 10.72 6.05 10.08
N VAL A 81 10.15 6.87 9.18
CA VAL A 81 10.63 7.09 7.82
C VAL A 81 10.93 8.57 7.65
N ASP A 82 12.22 8.91 7.56
CA ASP A 82 12.69 10.29 7.51
C ASP A 82 12.47 10.91 6.14
N ASN A 83 11.73 12.02 6.11
CA ASN A 83 11.48 12.85 4.90
C ASN A 83 11.16 12.08 3.62
N PRO A 84 10.22 11.13 3.61
CA PRO A 84 9.88 10.42 2.39
C PRO A 84 9.26 11.38 1.37
N ARG A 85 9.45 11.09 0.08
CA ARG A 85 8.73 11.77 -1.00
C ARG A 85 7.24 11.51 -0.85
N LYS A 86 6.46 12.59 -0.74
CA LYS A 86 5.02 12.48 -0.51
C LYS A 86 4.29 12.08 -1.78
N TRP A 87 3.29 11.23 -1.63
CA TRP A 87 2.32 10.96 -2.67
C TRP A 87 1.41 12.17 -2.88
N ASP A 88 1.20 12.55 -4.15
CA ASP A 88 0.30 13.65 -4.53
C ASP A 88 -0.45 13.26 -5.81
N ILE A 89 -1.58 13.90 -6.09
CA ILE A 89 -2.37 13.67 -7.30
C ILE A 89 -1.61 13.98 -8.59
N THR A 90 -0.59 14.83 -8.54
CA THR A 90 0.27 15.21 -9.67
C THR A 90 1.61 14.47 -9.66
N ASP A 91 1.96 13.87 -8.55
CA ASP A 91 3.18 13.12 -8.33
C ASP A 91 2.89 11.92 -7.42
N PRO A 92 2.24 10.85 -7.95
CA PRO A 92 1.78 9.71 -7.17
C PRO A 92 2.93 8.75 -6.82
N TYR A 93 3.85 9.23 -5.99
CA TYR A 93 5.04 8.48 -5.63
C TYR A 93 4.72 7.37 -4.62
N LEU A 94 5.17 6.16 -4.92
CA LEU A 94 4.91 4.96 -4.13
C LEU A 94 6.22 4.24 -3.80
N TYR A 95 6.30 3.74 -2.59
CA TYR A 95 7.36 2.88 -2.08
C TYR A 95 6.95 1.41 -2.15
N ASP A 96 7.90 0.49 -2.23
CA ASP A 96 7.67 -0.95 -2.19
C ASP A 96 7.90 -1.47 -0.76
N LEU A 97 6.82 -1.94 -0.13
CA LEU A 97 6.87 -2.62 1.16
C LEU A 97 6.78 -4.12 0.93
N GLN A 98 7.81 -4.82 1.33
CA GLN A 98 7.87 -6.28 1.33
C GLN A 98 7.71 -6.80 2.75
N VAL A 99 6.82 -7.76 2.94
CA VAL A 99 6.63 -8.48 4.21
C VAL A 99 6.88 -9.97 3.96
N CYS A 100 7.82 -10.54 4.69
CA CYS A 100 8.18 -11.94 4.58
C CYS A 100 7.97 -12.67 5.90
N LEU A 101 7.32 -13.83 5.84
CA LEU A 101 7.24 -14.78 6.94
C LEU A 101 8.30 -15.86 6.75
N TRP A 102 9.23 -15.93 7.69
CA TRP A 102 10.33 -16.89 7.71
C TRP A 102 10.12 -17.91 8.81
N ARG A 103 10.51 -19.16 8.53
CA ARG A 103 10.64 -20.24 9.52
C ARG A 103 12.09 -20.55 9.76
N GLU A 104 12.51 -20.57 11.01
CA GLU A 104 13.85 -21.02 11.40
C GLU A 104 13.94 -22.55 11.27
N GLN A 105 15.07 -23.01 10.72
CA GLN A 105 15.39 -24.43 10.60
C GLN A 105 16.51 -24.82 11.59
N GLU A 106 16.57 -26.09 11.98
CA GLU A 106 17.59 -26.61 12.90
C GLU A 106 19.03 -26.37 12.44
N THR A 107 19.24 -26.14 11.14
CA THR A 107 20.56 -25.91 10.51
C THR A 107 21.02 -24.47 10.53
N ASN A 108 20.45 -23.59 11.35
CA ASN A 108 20.66 -22.12 11.29
C ASN A 108 20.34 -21.49 9.93
N SER A 109 19.59 -22.17 9.09
CA SER A 109 19.02 -21.64 7.85
C SER A 109 17.59 -21.14 8.08
N ARG A 110 17.08 -20.31 7.17
CA ARG A 110 15.70 -19.84 7.19
C ARG A 110 14.98 -20.29 5.92
N GLU A 111 13.75 -20.70 6.06
CA GLU A 111 12.86 -21.04 4.97
C GLU A 111 11.85 -19.92 4.79
N LEU A 112 11.68 -19.43 3.57
CA LEU A 112 10.65 -18.45 3.24
C LEU A 112 9.31 -19.17 3.12
N CYS A 113 8.39 -18.92 4.06
CA CYS A 113 7.06 -19.52 4.05
C CYS A 113 6.07 -18.69 3.22
N GLN A 114 6.12 -17.36 3.34
CA GLN A 114 5.21 -16.46 2.63
C GLN A 114 5.89 -15.12 2.37
N GLN A 115 5.53 -14.48 1.25
CA GLN A 115 6.02 -13.16 0.90
C GLN A 115 4.89 -12.37 0.28
N GLU A 116 4.68 -11.15 0.81
CA GLU A 116 3.69 -10.20 0.33
C GLU A 116 4.36 -8.89 -0.11
N HIS A 117 3.79 -8.22 -1.11
CA HIS A 117 4.25 -6.96 -1.64
C HIS A 117 3.13 -5.93 -1.69
N PHE A 118 3.43 -4.74 -1.19
CA PHE A 118 2.50 -3.62 -1.16
C PHE A 118 3.16 -2.36 -1.70
N ARG A 119 2.39 -1.57 -2.45
CA ARG A 119 2.79 -0.22 -2.85
C ARG A 119 2.18 0.78 -1.88
N ILE A 120 2.99 1.53 -1.15
CA ILE A 120 2.53 2.50 -0.16
C ILE A 120 2.98 3.92 -0.48
N GLY A 121 2.11 4.90 -0.21
CA GLY A 121 2.40 6.32 -0.38
C GLY A 121 2.25 7.08 0.93
N PHE A 122 3.15 8.04 1.19
CA PHE A 122 3.07 8.92 2.36
C PHE A 122 2.33 10.19 2.01
N ARG A 123 1.21 10.45 2.70
CA ARG A 123 0.40 11.65 2.48
C ARG A 123 -0.29 12.06 3.76
N THR A 124 -0.62 13.35 3.86
CA THR A 124 -1.46 13.90 4.94
C THR A 124 -2.78 14.38 4.36
N ILE A 125 -3.88 13.93 4.93
CA ILE A 125 -5.24 14.34 4.58
C ILE A 125 -5.84 15.10 5.74
N GLN A 126 -6.42 16.28 5.46
CA GLN A 126 -7.12 17.08 6.45
C GLN A 126 -8.40 17.66 5.85
N PHE A 127 -9.46 17.64 6.64
CA PHE A 127 -10.70 18.37 6.35
C PHE A 127 -10.76 19.59 7.27
N ASP A 128 -10.76 20.77 6.68
CA ASP A 128 -10.80 22.05 7.38
C ASP A 128 -12.12 22.75 7.07
N PRO A 129 -12.89 23.22 8.08
CA PRO A 129 -14.21 23.79 7.85
C PRO A 129 -14.18 25.06 7.00
N ASP A 130 -13.09 25.83 7.03
CA ASP A 130 -12.97 27.08 6.28
C ASP A 130 -12.23 26.90 4.95
N ARG A 131 -11.23 26.02 4.91
CA ARG A 131 -10.38 25.79 3.75
C ARG A 131 -10.82 24.61 2.90
N GLY A 132 -11.62 23.67 3.45
CA GLY A 132 -12.08 22.47 2.79
C GLY A 132 -11.05 21.32 2.83
N PHE A 133 -10.95 20.53 1.77
CA PHE A 133 -10.06 19.40 1.66
C PHE A 133 -8.62 19.84 1.42
N LEU A 134 -7.71 19.36 2.28
CA LEU A 134 -6.27 19.59 2.16
C LEU A 134 -5.53 18.26 1.96
N LEU A 135 -4.66 18.22 0.96
CA LEU A 135 -3.69 17.15 0.72
C LEU A 135 -2.30 17.72 0.93
N ASN A 136 -1.53 17.13 1.83
CA ASN A 136 -0.17 17.60 2.18
C ASN A 136 -0.15 19.11 2.54
N GLY A 137 -1.16 19.58 3.27
CA GLY A 137 -1.33 20.98 3.67
C GLY A 137 -1.81 21.92 2.56
N ARG A 138 -1.93 21.46 1.30
CA ARG A 138 -2.44 22.23 0.16
C ARG A 138 -3.93 22.01 -0.06
N LYS A 139 -4.68 23.10 -0.30
CA LYS A 139 -6.08 23.01 -0.70
C LYS A 139 -6.19 22.38 -2.09
N ILE A 140 -6.96 21.31 -2.18
CA ILE A 140 -7.25 20.58 -3.43
C ILE A 140 -8.74 20.69 -3.72
N ARG A 141 -9.06 21.11 -4.94
CA ARG A 141 -10.43 21.00 -5.45
C ARG A 141 -10.64 19.59 -5.97
N LEU A 142 -11.62 18.90 -5.42
CA LEU A 142 -12.01 17.58 -5.88
C LEU A 142 -12.88 17.71 -7.14
N ASN A 143 -12.36 17.31 -8.27
CA ASN A 143 -13.09 17.16 -9.53
C ASN A 143 -13.33 15.67 -9.70
N GLY A 144 -14.50 15.19 -9.26
CA GLY A 144 -14.79 13.78 -9.19
C GLY A 144 -15.87 13.31 -10.16
N THR A 145 -15.84 12.01 -10.45
CA THR A 145 -16.92 11.30 -11.13
C THR A 145 -17.43 10.17 -10.24
N CYS A 146 -18.73 9.83 -10.37
CA CYS A 146 -19.23 8.57 -9.83
C CYS A 146 -18.88 7.47 -10.83
N ASP A 147 -18.31 6.40 -10.33
CA ASP A 147 -17.94 5.25 -11.14
C ASP A 147 -18.69 4.01 -10.67
N HIS A 148 -19.46 3.42 -11.58
CA HIS A 148 -20.10 2.13 -11.37
C HIS A 148 -19.19 1.01 -11.85
N HIS A 149 -19.45 -0.23 -11.42
CA HIS A 149 -18.72 -1.41 -11.89
C HIS A 149 -19.10 -1.70 -13.36
N ASP A 150 -18.67 -0.81 -14.25
CA ASP A 150 -18.99 -0.83 -15.67
C ASP A 150 -17.77 -0.45 -16.50
N LEU A 151 -17.39 -1.37 -17.37
CA LEU A 151 -16.31 -1.20 -18.34
C LEU A 151 -16.83 -1.26 -19.79
N GLY A 152 -18.03 -0.75 -20.04
CA GLY A 152 -18.65 -0.71 -21.35
C GLY A 152 -18.97 -2.11 -21.89
N ALA A 153 -18.39 -2.51 -23.00
CA ALA A 153 -18.65 -3.83 -23.61
C ALA A 153 -18.27 -5.02 -22.72
N LEU A 154 -17.44 -4.81 -21.70
CA LEU A 154 -17.05 -5.83 -20.71
C LEU A 154 -18.07 -5.96 -19.57
N GLY A 155 -19.05 -5.06 -19.48
CA GLY A 155 -20.00 -5.00 -18.38
C GLY A 155 -19.30 -4.84 -17.03
N ALA A 156 -19.69 -5.62 -16.02
CA ALA A 156 -19.10 -5.61 -14.69
C ALA A 156 -17.83 -6.46 -14.55
N ALA A 157 -17.39 -7.15 -15.61
CA ALA A 157 -16.14 -7.91 -15.58
C ALA A 157 -14.95 -6.95 -15.50
N PHE A 158 -14.18 -7.07 -14.40
CA PHE A 158 -13.01 -6.22 -14.20
C PHE A 158 -11.88 -6.60 -15.16
N HIS A 159 -11.25 -5.56 -15.75
CA HIS A 159 -10.05 -5.70 -16.56
C HIS A 159 -9.11 -4.51 -16.31
N LYS A 160 -7.94 -4.76 -15.71
CA LYS A 160 -7.01 -3.73 -15.22
C LYS A 160 -6.62 -2.70 -16.30
N GLU A 161 -6.31 -3.15 -17.52
CA GLU A 161 -5.92 -2.23 -18.60
C GLU A 161 -7.09 -1.40 -19.16
N ALA A 162 -8.32 -1.95 -19.18
CA ALA A 162 -9.50 -1.18 -19.54
C ALA A 162 -9.79 -0.08 -18.50
N MET A 163 -9.64 -0.39 -17.21
CA MET A 163 -9.74 0.60 -16.13
C MET A 163 -8.62 1.63 -16.20
N ARG A 164 -7.37 1.23 -16.46
CA ARG A 164 -6.24 2.15 -16.68
C ARG A 164 -6.52 3.13 -17.84
N ARG A 165 -7.07 2.63 -18.94
CA ARG A 165 -7.51 3.50 -20.06
C ARG A 165 -8.59 4.48 -19.61
N LYS A 166 -9.59 4.03 -18.85
CA LYS A 166 -10.66 4.87 -18.29
C LYS A 166 -10.08 5.97 -17.41
N PHE A 167 -9.14 5.66 -16.52
CA PHE A 167 -8.44 6.63 -15.68
C PHE A 167 -7.66 7.67 -16.50
N LYS A 168 -6.96 7.24 -17.56
CA LYS A 168 -6.27 8.17 -18.49
C LYS A 168 -7.24 9.16 -19.14
N LEU A 169 -8.41 8.69 -19.57
CA LEU A 169 -9.44 9.56 -20.15
C LEU A 169 -10.01 10.54 -19.09
N MET A 170 -10.31 10.06 -17.89
CA MET A 170 -10.77 10.90 -16.79
C MET A 170 -9.75 11.99 -16.46
N ARG A 171 -8.46 11.65 -16.38
CA ARG A 171 -7.39 12.61 -16.13
C ARG A 171 -7.31 13.67 -17.24
N SER A 172 -7.46 13.29 -18.50
CA SER A 172 -7.47 14.25 -19.62
C SER A 172 -8.62 15.25 -19.55
N MET A 173 -9.68 14.92 -18.82
CA MET A 173 -10.82 15.83 -18.53
C MET A 173 -10.64 16.62 -17.22
N GLY A 174 -9.50 16.50 -16.56
CA GLY A 174 -9.22 17.17 -15.28
C GLY A 174 -9.83 16.50 -14.05
N VAL A 175 -10.27 15.24 -14.15
CA VAL A 175 -10.75 14.44 -13.01
C VAL A 175 -9.56 14.00 -12.17
N ASN A 176 -9.68 14.16 -10.84
CA ASN A 176 -8.68 13.77 -9.85
C ASN A 176 -9.25 12.95 -8.69
N ALA A 177 -10.54 12.68 -8.72
CA ALA A 177 -11.22 11.92 -7.68
C ALA A 177 -12.30 10.99 -8.26
N LEU A 178 -12.49 9.85 -7.60
CA LEU A 178 -13.52 8.87 -7.93
C LEU A 178 -14.42 8.65 -6.72
N ARG A 179 -15.72 8.56 -6.95
CA ARG A 179 -16.65 7.98 -5.99
C ARG A 179 -17.05 6.61 -6.51
N THR A 180 -16.72 5.57 -5.76
CA THR A 180 -17.01 4.18 -6.11
C THR A 180 -18.47 3.86 -5.82
N SER A 181 -19.37 4.34 -6.65
CA SER A 181 -20.83 4.26 -6.55
C SER A 181 -21.35 3.14 -5.66
N HIS A 182 -21.42 3.44 -4.35
CA HIS A 182 -22.02 2.74 -3.23
C HIS A 182 -21.42 1.38 -2.83
N ASN A 183 -20.38 0.88 -3.50
CA ASN A 183 -19.79 -0.43 -3.23
C ASN A 183 -18.26 -0.36 -3.19
N MET A 184 -17.67 -1.31 -2.47
CA MET A 184 -16.23 -1.52 -2.53
C MET A 184 -15.82 -1.90 -3.96
N PRO A 185 -14.82 -1.23 -4.55
CA PRO A 185 -14.32 -1.57 -5.87
C PRO A 185 -13.41 -2.81 -5.80
N ALA A 186 -13.02 -3.33 -6.97
CA ALA A 186 -11.95 -4.31 -7.04
C ALA A 186 -10.63 -3.69 -6.49
N VAL A 187 -9.80 -4.50 -5.85
CA VAL A 187 -8.52 -4.06 -5.24
C VAL A 187 -7.65 -3.34 -6.28
N GLU A 188 -7.63 -3.83 -7.51
CA GLU A 188 -6.86 -3.25 -8.60
C GLU A 188 -7.32 -1.83 -9.01
N VAL A 189 -8.56 -1.45 -8.70
CA VAL A 189 -9.03 -0.06 -8.88
C VAL A 189 -8.33 0.86 -7.89
N MET A 190 -8.17 0.40 -6.63
CA MET A 190 -7.46 1.15 -5.58
C MET A 190 -5.98 1.26 -5.93
N GLU A 191 -5.34 0.16 -6.35
CA GLU A 191 -3.95 0.16 -6.83
C GLU A 191 -3.74 1.15 -7.98
N LEU A 192 -4.63 1.15 -8.97
CA LEU A 192 -4.57 2.09 -10.09
C LEU A 192 -4.78 3.53 -9.65
N ALA A 193 -5.65 3.77 -8.67
CA ALA A 193 -5.85 5.11 -8.10
C ALA A 193 -4.57 5.62 -7.42
N ASP A 194 -3.91 4.77 -6.66
CA ASP A 194 -2.63 5.08 -6.02
C ASP A 194 -1.52 5.31 -7.06
N GLU A 195 -1.39 4.44 -8.08
CA GLU A 195 -0.41 4.56 -9.15
C GLU A 195 -0.63 5.81 -10.02
N MET A 196 -1.87 6.17 -10.23
CA MET A 196 -2.23 7.24 -11.17
C MET A 196 -2.63 8.54 -10.48
N GLY A 197 -2.53 8.66 -9.17
CA GLY A 197 -2.80 9.88 -8.42
C GLY A 197 -4.28 10.27 -8.42
N PHE A 198 -5.19 9.32 -8.18
CA PHE A 198 -6.60 9.59 -7.97
C PHE A 198 -6.96 9.44 -6.50
N LEU A 199 -7.79 10.35 -6.01
CA LEU A 199 -8.44 10.22 -4.71
C LEU A 199 -9.69 9.36 -4.85
N VAL A 200 -9.99 8.51 -3.87
CA VAL A 200 -11.17 7.63 -3.89
C VAL A 200 -12.05 7.94 -2.68
N LEU A 201 -13.37 8.03 -2.92
CA LEU A 201 -14.41 8.38 -1.95
C LEU A 201 -15.49 7.30 -1.91
#